data_4da4bf5cbb25707d0eeaacdf3a56161a
#
_entry.id   4da4bf5cbb25707d0eeaacdf3a56161a
#
_cell.length_a   1.000
_cell.length_b   1.000
_cell.length_c   1.000
_cell.angle_alpha   90.00
_cell.angle_beta   90.00
_cell.angle_gamma   90.00
#
_symmetry.space_group_name_H-M   'P 1'
#
loop_
_entity.id
_entity.type
_entity.pdbx_description
1 polymer ?
#
loop_
_entity_poly.entity_id
_entity_poly.type
_entity_poly.pdbx_seq_one_letter_code
_entity_poly.pdbx_strand_id
1 'polypeptide(L)'
;MLYLSVPELIAEAANFVPAIKDAGVETTFERLSSIQDQVLVVKYGGNAMTDEALQQQFAQDVALLTAMGVPVVVVHGGGPQIDAMLKRVGIEGQFVQGMRVTDADTMGIVDGVLCGNVQGQIVNLINQAGKSYGVRAVGMSGKDGRMVRVKRMHLPDVQNPEIEHDIGLVGEVIGVDTALIENLLDGDFLPVISPIAADDQGVTHNVNADVAAGEIACAMHANKLMLLTNIKGVLDKQGELIANIDSASATALKADGTLYGGMLPKIDSALDAAQRGVGAVHIVDGRVPHVLLQCLLTDADVGTAIRV
;
A
#
# COMPACT_ATOMS: atom_id res chain seq x y z
N MET A 1 -15.71 -22.62 -15.63
CA MET A 1 -14.36 -23.01 -15.21
C MET A 1 -14.49 -23.50 -13.80
N LEU A 2 -13.96 -24.68 -13.44
CA LEU A 2 -13.91 -25.13 -12.04
C LEU A 2 -12.71 -24.41 -11.42
N TYR A 3 -12.96 -23.47 -10.52
CA TYR A 3 -11.91 -22.82 -9.74
C TYR A 3 -11.48 -23.74 -8.60
N LEU A 4 -10.22 -23.61 -8.16
CA LEU A 4 -9.71 -24.37 -7.03
C LEU A 4 -10.52 -24.08 -5.76
N SER A 5 -10.71 -25.09 -4.92
CA SER A 5 -11.27 -24.91 -3.58
C SER A 5 -10.27 -24.21 -2.66
N VAL A 6 -10.73 -23.62 -1.56
CA VAL A 6 -9.84 -22.93 -0.60
C VAL A 6 -8.72 -23.85 -0.08
N PRO A 7 -8.94 -25.14 0.27
CA PRO A 7 -7.84 -26.04 0.62
C PRO A 7 -6.80 -26.24 -0.49
N GLU A 8 -7.22 -26.30 -1.76
CA GLU A 8 -6.30 -26.40 -2.89
C GLU A 8 -5.50 -25.10 -3.07
N LEU A 9 -6.11 -23.93 -2.88
CA LEU A 9 -5.42 -22.64 -2.90
C LEU A 9 -4.40 -22.50 -1.74
N ILE A 10 -4.73 -23.02 -0.54
CA ILE A 10 -3.78 -23.09 0.58
C ILE A 10 -2.60 -24.00 0.23
N ALA A 11 -2.87 -25.17 -0.40
CA ALA A 11 -1.81 -26.06 -0.86
C ALA A 11 -0.92 -25.41 -1.94
N GLU A 12 -1.50 -24.60 -2.81
CA GLU A 12 -0.75 -23.79 -3.79
C GLU A 12 0.14 -22.75 -3.10
N ALA A 13 -0.40 -22.00 -2.12
CA ALA A 13 0.37 -21.05 -1.31
C ALA A 13 1.53 -21.74 -0.55
N ALA A 14 1.33 -22.94 -0.08
CA ALA A 14 2.36 -23.75 0.60
C ALA A 14 3.55 -24.12 -0.30
N ASN A 15 3.39 -24.12 -1.63
CA ASN A 15 4.48 -24.31 -2.57
C ASN A 15 5.44 -23.12 -2.58
N PHE A 16 4.95 -21.92 -2.27
CA PHE A 16 5.73 -20.67 -2.24
C PHE A 16 6.25 -20.33 -0.83
N VAL A 17 5.49 -20.70 0.20
CA VAL A 17 5.79 -20.37 1.61
C VAL A 17 5.86 -21.65 2.44
N PRO A 18 7.08 -22.19 2.69
CA PRO A 18 7.25 -23.43 3.47
C PRO A 18 6.56 -23.39 4.84
N ALA A 19 6.53 -22.25 5.52
CA ALA A 19 5.86 -22.09 6.81
C ALA A 19 4.34 -22.38 6.76
N ILE A 20 3.68 -22.15 5.62
CA ILE A 20 2.28 -22.54 5.40
C ILE A 20 2.15 -24.07 5.36
N LYS A 21 3.11 -24.75 4.70
CA LYS A 21 3.15 -26.20 4.65
C LYS A 21 3.37 -26.81 6.04
N ASP A 22 4.28 -26.21 6.83
CA ASP A 22 4.61 -26.67 8.16
C ASP A 22 3.44 -26.46 9.15
N ALA A 23 2.70 -25.34 9.01
CA ALA A 23 1.50 -25.06 9.81
C ALA A 23 0.33 -26.01 9.49
N GLY A 24 0.27 -26.50 8.26
CA GLY A 24 -0.81 -27.36 7.77
C GLY A 24 -2.06 -26.57 7.32
N VAL A 25 -2.91 -27.27 6.56
CA VAL A 25 -4.09 -26.66 5.93
C VAL A 25 -5.09 -26.13 6.96
N GLU A 26 -5.33 -26.85 8.05
CA GLU A 26 -6.32 -26.51 9.07
C GLU A 26 -5.96 -25.19 9.78
N THR A 27 -4.74 -25.08 10.30
CA THR A 27 -4.24 -23.87 10.96
C THR A 27 -4.21 -22.68 10.02
N THR A 28 -3.79 -22.89 8.76
CA THR A 28 -3.78 -21.82 7.75
C THR A 28 -5.21 -21.38 7.41
N PHE A 29 -6.16 -22.32 7.35
CA PHE A 29 -7.56 -22.02 7.11
C PHE A 29 -8.18 -21.20 8.25
N GLU A 30 -7.86 -21.50 9.52
CA GLU A 30 -8.31 -20.71 10.67
C GLU A 30 -7.84 -19.27 10.58
N ARG A 31 -6.57 -19.05 10.18
CA ARG A 31 -6.01 -17.71 9.97
C ARG A 31 -6.69 -16.98 8.82
N LEU A 32 -6.85 -17.67 7.69
CA LEU A 32 -7.55 -17.14 6.54
C LEU A 32 -8.97 -16.72 6.91
N SER A 33 -9.69 -17.56 7.65
CA SER A 33 -11.07 -17.26 8.08
C SER A 33 -11.18 -16.00 8.93
N SER A 34 -10.12 -15.59 9.60
CA SER A 34 -10.08 -14.34 10.36
C SER A 34 -9.96 -13.08 9.50
N ILE A 35 -9.66 -13.22 8.21
CA ILE A 35 -9.49 -12.12 7.26
C ILE A 35 -10.38 -12.24 6.02
N GLN A 36 -11.05 -13.39 5.83
CA GLN A 36 -12.06 -13.53 4.78
C GLN A 36 -13.18 -12.52 4.98
N ASP A 37 -13.76 -12.04 3.90
CA ASP A 37 -14.82 -11.02 3.89
C ASP A 37 -14.44 -9.69 4.57
N GLN A 38 -13.15 -9.47 4.87
CA GLN A 38 -12.64 -8.25 5.48
C GLN A 38 -11.66 -7.55 4.55
N VAL A 39 -11.88 -6.28 4.30
CA VAL A 39 -11.06 -5.51 3.36
C VAL A 39 -9.59 -5.46 3.81
N LEU A 40 -8.72 -5.87 2.90
CA LEU A 40 -7.28 -5.74 2.99
C LEU A 40 -6.80 -4.66 2.02
N VAL A 41 -6.25 -3.56 2.53
CA VAL A 41 -5.60 -2.55 1.70
C VAL A 41 -4.10 -2.81 1.68
N VAL A 42 -3.52 -2.91 0.50
CA VAL A 42 -2.07 -3.14 0.31
C VAL A 42 -1.47 -1.95 -0.41
N LYS A 43 -0.61 -1.21 0.27
CA LYS A 43 0.23 -0.20 -0.39
C LYS A 43 1.47 -0.88 -0.97
N TYR A 44 1.55 -0.89 -2.29
CA TYR A 44 2.66 -1.45 -3.04
C TYR A 44 3.64 -0.37 -3.51
N GLY A 45 4.92 -0.49 -3.16
CA GLY A 45 5.89 0.55 -3.48
C GLY A 45 7.34 0.13 -3.17
N GLY A 46 8.25 1.08 -3.39
CA GLY A 46 9.66 0.87 -3.10
C GLY A 46 10.37 -0.06 -4.09
N ASN A 47 11.45 -0.71 -3.62
CA ASN A 47 12.29 -1.57 -4.46
C ASN A 47 11.57 -2.84 -4.93
N ALA A 48 10.52 -3.27 -4.25
CA ALA A 48 9.67 -4.37 -4.71
C ALA A 48 9.07 -4.12 -6.11
N MET A 49 8.98 -2.85 -6.52
CA MET A 49 8.46 -2.47 -7.85
C MET A 49 9.53 -2.42 -8.95
N THR A 50 10.80 -2.66 -8.63
CA THR A 50 11.92 -2.58 -9.61
C THR A 50 12.59 -3.92 -9.86
N ASP A 51 12.29 -4.93 -9.06
CA ASP A 51 12.78 -6.30 -9.22
C ASP A 51 11.67 -7.18 -9.80
N GLU A 52 11.92 -7.82 -10.95
CA GLU A 52 10.91 -8.60 -11.68
C GLU A 52 10.43 -9.83 -10.89
N ALA A 53 11.32 -10.48 -10.12
CA ALA A 53 10.94 -11.64 -9.31
C ALA A 53 10.01 -11.22 -8.15
N LEU A 54 10.31 -10.10 -7.49
CA LEU A 54 9.47 -9.55 -6.43
C LEU A 54 8.12 -9.05 -6.96
N GLN A 55 8.08 -8.48 -8.17
CA GLN A 55 6.83 -8.09 -8.82
C GLN A 55 5.93 -9.32 -9.09
N GLN A 56 6.51 -10.42 -9.57
CA GLN A 56 5.77 -11.66 -9.81
C GLN A 56 5.25 -12.27 -8.50
N GLN A 57 6.08 -12.30 -7.47
CA GLN A 57 5.69 -12.81 -6.15
C GLN A 57 4.58 -11.97 -5.52
N PHE A 58 4.68 -10.65 -5.59
CA PHE A 58 3.60 -9.76 -5.15
C PHE A 58 2.28 -10.05 -5.87
N ALA A 59 2.34 -10.20 -7.20
CA ALA A 59 1.14 -10.50 -8.00
C ALA A 59 0.54 -11.87 -7.65
N GLN A 60 1.38 -12.88 -7.37
CA GLN A 60 0.95 -14.21 -6.91
C GLN A 60 0.28 -14.13 -5.53
N ASP A 61 0.89 -13.42 -4.57
CA ASP A 61 0.34 -13.26 -3.22
C ASP A 61 -1.05 -12.63 -3.26
N VAL A 62 -1.17 -11.51 -3.97
CA VAL A 62 -2.43 -10.76 -4.10
C VAL A 62 -3.50 -11.61 -4.81
N ALA A 63 -3.12 -12.32 -5.88
CA ALA A 63 -4.04 -13.18 -6.62
C ALA A 63 -4.53 -14.37 -5.76
N LEU A 64 -3.64 -15.01 -5.00
CA LEU A 64 -4.02 -16.11 -4.11
C LEU A 64 -4.94 -15.63 -2.98
N LEU A 65 -4.61 -14.53 -2.31
CA LEU A 65 -5.46 -13.95 -1.25
C LEU A 65 -6.85 -13.62 -1.78
N THR A 66 -6.94 -12.98 -2.96
CA THR A 66 -8.23 -12.67 -3.59
C THR A 66 -9.01 -13.94 -3.93
N ALA A 67 -8.35 -14.95 -4.51
CA ALA A 67 -8.98 -16.25 -4.83
C ALA A 67 -9.48 -16.99 -3.58
N MET A 68 -8.81 -16.80 -2.43
CA MET A 68 -9.22 -17.35 -1.14
C MET A 68 -10.36 -16.57 -0.47
N GLY A 69 -10.92 -15.53 -1.11
CA GLY A 69 -12.06 -14.76 -0.61
C GLY A 69 -11.67 -13.56 0.26
N VAL A 70 -10.44 -13.08 0.18
CA VAL A 70 -10.03 -11.83 0.82
C VAL A 70 -10.28 -10.67 -0.14
N PRO A 71 -11.11 -9.66 0.21
CA PRO A 71 -11.31 -8.46 -0.60
C PRO A 71 -10.05 -7.58 -0.58
N VAL A 72 -9.23 -7.66 -1.62
CA VAL A 72 -7.95 -6.93 -1.69
C VAL A 72 -8.08 -5.67 -2.51
N VAL A 73 -7.59 -4.55 -1.98
CA VAL A 73 -7.44 -3.26 -2.66
C VAL A 73 -5.95 -2.92 -2.71
N VAL A 74 -5.39 -2.72 -3.90
CA VAL A 74 -3.99 -2.34 -4.08
C VAL A 74 -3.90 -0.84 -4.34
N VAL A 75 -3.08 -0.13 -3.57
CA VAL A 75 -2.69 1.26 -3.83
C VAL A 75 -1.20 1.27 -4.15
N HIS A 76 -0.81 1.74 -5.33
CA HIS A 76 0.59 1.66 -5.72
C HIS A 76 1.31 3.00 -5.72
N GLY A 77 2.62 2.97 -5.50
CA GLY A 77 3.51 4.08 -5.76
C GLY A 77 4.12 4.01 -7.16
N GLY A 78 5.30 4.61 -7.33
CA GLY A 78 6.03 4.60 -8.61
C GLY A 78 7.13 5.64 -8.66
N GLY A 79 7.67 6.04 -7.50
CA GLY A 79 8.75 7.04 -7.39
C GLY A 79 9.93 6.75 -8.33
N PRO A 80 10.53 5.54 -8.31
CA PRO A 80 11.63 5.20 -9.20
C PRO A 80 11.28 5.32 -10.69
N GLN A 81 10.06 4.96 -11.08
CA GLN A 81 9.59 5.05 -12.47
C GLN A 81 9.37 6.50 -12.89
N ILE A 82 8.84 7.33 -11.99
CA ILE A 82 8.73 8.78 -12.21
C ILE A 82 10.12 9.39 -12.39
N ASP A 83 11.08 9.10 -11.49
CA ASP A 83 12.44 9.63 -11.56
C ASP A 83 13.13 9.23 -12.87
N ALA A 84 12.96 7.97 -13.29
CA ALA A 84 13.51 7.49 -14.56
C ALA A 84 12.92 8.24 -15.76
N MET A 85 11.60 8.54 -15.74
CA MET A 85 10.96 9.28 -16.82
C MET A 85 11.35 10.75 -16.83
N LEU A 86 11.36 11.42 -15.67
CA LEU A 86 11.81 12.82 -15.54
C LEU A 86 13.24 12.99 -16.09
N LYS A 87 14.14 12.08 -15.71
CA LYS A 87 15.52 12.06 -16.22
C LYS A 87 15.58 11.90 -17.75
N ARG A 88 14.73 11.05 -18.34
CA ARG A 88 14.66 10.85 -19.79
C ARG A 88 14.22 12.11 -20.55
N VAL A 89 13.40 12.95 -19.95
CA VAL A 89 12.94 14.21 -20.57
C VAL A 89 13.74 15.43 -20.10
N GLY A 90 14.83 15.22 -19.31
CA GLY A 90 15.74 16.27 -18.90
C GLY A 90 15.24 17.14 -17.73
N ILE A 91 14.26 16.63 -16.96
CA ILE A 91 13.76 17.30 -15.76
C ILE A 91 14.42 16.67 -14.53
N GLU A 92 14.90 17.49 -13.61
CA GLU A 92 15.43 17.05 -12.33
C GLU A 92 14.34 17.04 -11.27
N GLY A 93 14.07 15.88 -10.68
CA GLY A 93 13.08 15.76 -9.61
C GLY A 93 13.57 16.40 -8.32
N GLN A 94 12.72 17.21 -7.69
CA GLN A 94 13.00 17.87 -6.42
C GLN A 94 12.09 17.34 -5.32
N PHE A 95 12.58 17.34 -4.08
CA PHE A 95 11.83 16.90 -2.90
C PHE A 95 11.98 17.91 -1.78
N VAL A 96 10.88 18.18 -1.10
CA VAL A 96 10.84 18.98 0.14
C VAL A 96 10.16 18.15 1.21
N GLN A 97 10.84 17.90 2.32
CA GLN A 97 10.32 17.08 3.44
C GLN A 97 9.75 15.71 3.00
N GLY A 98 10.39 15.09 2.00
CA GLY A 98 9.96 13.81 1.45
C GLY A 98 8.81 13.86 0.44
N MET A 99 8.22 15.03 0.21
CA MET A 99 7.20 15.26 -0.82
C MET A 99 7.87 15.70 -2.13
N ARG A 100 7.45 15.12 -3.25
CA ARG A 100 7.93 15.52 -4.58
C ARG A 100 7.35 16.87 -4.95
N VAL A 101 8.20 17.84 -5.23
CA VAL A 101 7.77 19.10 -5.86
C VAL A 101 7.21 18.76 -7.24
N THR A 102 5.97 19.13 -7.48
CA THR A 102 5.19 18.70 -8.66
C THR A 102 4.58 19.94 -9.34
N ASP A 103 5.35 20.59 -10.20
CA ASP A 103 4.82 21.65 -11.07
C ASP A 103 3.93 21.07 -12.18
N ALA A 104 3.38 21.91 -13.04
CA ALA A 104 2.44 21.48 -14.07
C ALA A 104 3.06 20.50 -15.10
N ASP A 105 4.31 20.73 -15.49
CA ASP A 105 5.01 19.85 -16.44
C ASP A 105 5.34 18.51 -15.78
N THR A 106 5.84 18.53 -14.55
CA THR A 106 6.07 17.35 -13.74
C THR A 106 4.78 16.57 -13.49
N MET A 107 3.64 17.25 -13.23
CA MET A 107 2.36 16.60 -12.99
C MET A 107 1.88 15.78 -14.20
N GLY A 108 2.02 16.31 -15.40
CA GLY A 108 1.68 15.56 -16.63
C GLY A 108 2.49 14.26 -16.77
N ILE A 109 3.76 14.29 -16.39
CA ILE A 109 4.63 13.11 -16.40
C ILE A 109 4.24 12.13 -15.28
N VAL A 110 4.00 12.62 -14.08
CA VAL A 110 3.59 11.81 -12.92
C VAL A 110 2.28 11.07 -13.22
N ASP A 111 1.27 11.78 -13.74
CA ASP A 111 -0.02 11.19 -14.13
C ASP A 111 0.16 10.10 -15.21
N GLY A 112 0.87 10.40 -16.29
CA GLY A 112 1.14 9.44 -17.36
C GLY A 112 1.93 8.20 -16.91
N VAL A 113 2.92 8.37 -16.02
CA VAL A 113 3.71 7.26 -15.48
C VAL A 113 2.88 6.41 -14.53
N LEU A 114 2.18 7.01 -13.57
CA LEU A 114 1.44 6.26 -12.55
C LEU A 114 0.18 5.62 -13.14
N CYS A 115 -0.69 6.38 -13.79
CA CYS A 115 -1.97 5.88 -14.29
C CYS A 115 -1.83 5.05 -15.58
N GLY A 116 -0.80 5.29 -16.38
CA GLY A 116 -0.58 4.57 -17.63
C GLY A 116 0.35 3.38 -17.46
N ASN A 117 1.63 3.65 -17.21
CA ASN A 117 2.67 2.64 -17.29
C ASN A 117 2.67 1.71 -16.05
N VAL A 118 2.85 2.28 -14.86
CA VAL A 118 3.01 1.50 -13.61
C VAL A 118 1.76 0.70 -13.31
N GLN A 119 0.60 1.35 -13.32
CA GLN A 119 -0.69 0.70 -13.08
C GLN A 119 -0.96 -0.42 -14.08
N GLY A 120 -0.75 -0.15 -15.37
CA GLY A 120 -0.96 -1.15 -16.43
C GLY A 120 -0.09 -2.38 -16.25
N GLN A 121 1.16 -2.22 -15.81
CA GLN A 121 2.07 -3.33 -15.51
C GLN A 121 1.57 -4.16 -14.31
N ILE A 122 1.17 -3.51 -13.21
CA ILE A 122 0.67 -4.20 -12.00
C ILE A 122 -0.60 -4.98 -12.33
N VAL A 123 -1.56 -4.35 -13.01
CA VAL A 123 -2.83 -4.99 -13.43
C VAL A 123 -2.55 -6.21 -14.31
N ASN A 124 -1.63 -6.09 -15.28
CA ASN A 124 -1.28 -7.21 -16.15
C ASN A 124 -0.64 -8.37 -15.37
N LEU A 125 0.30 -8.08 -14.45
CA LEU A 125 0.94 -9.10 -13.63
C LEU A 125 -0.07 -9.84 -12.75
N ILE A 126 -0.97 -9.13 -12.06
CA ILE A 126 -2.01 -9.74 -11.23
C ILE A 126 -2.97 -10.58 -12.08
N ASN A 127 -3.41 -10.09 -13.25
CA ASN A 127 -4.27 -10.83 -14.15
C ASN A 127 -3.59 -12.08 -14.72
N GLN A 128 -2.28 -12.05 -14.95
CA GLN A 128 -1.52 -13.24 -15.36
C GLN A 128 -1.40 -14.26 -14.23
N ALA A 129 -1.01 -13.81 -13.03
CA ALA A 129 -0.89 -14.69 -11.85
C ALA A 129 -2.24 -15.30 -11.44
N GLY A 130 -3.31 -14.50 -11.49
CA GLY A 130 -4.65 -14.91 -11.07
C GLY A 130 -5.48 -15.62 -12.13
N LYS A 131 -4.96 -15.81 -13.36
CA LYS A 131 -5.71 -16.37 -14.49
C LYS A 131 -6.35 -17.74 -14.19
N SER A 132 -5.62 -18.65 -13.55
CA SER A 132 -6.09 -19.99 -13.18
C SER A 132 -7.09 -19.96 -12.03
N TYR A 133 -7.13 -18.89 -11.26
CA TYR A 133 -8.00 -18.70 -10.09
C TYR A 133 -9.24 -17.84 -10.41
N GLY A 134 -9.34 -17.28 -11.60
CA GLY A 134 -10.44 -16.40 -12.00
C GLY A 134 -10.35 -14.97 -11.48
N VAL A 135 -9.23 -14.58 -10.92
CA VAL A 135 -9.00 -13.22 -10.42
C VAL A 135 -8.93 -12.22 -11.58
N ARG A 136 -9.58 -11.07 -11.40
CA ARG A 136 -9.67 -10.00 -12.39
C ARG A 136 -9.29 -8.68 -11.75
N ALA A 137 -8.07 -8.19 -12.02
CA ALA A 137 -7.63 -6.89 -11.58
C ALA A 137 -8.03 -5.79 -12.57
N VAL A 138 -8.38 -4.62 -12.02
CA VAL A 138 -8.77 -3.42 -12.77
C VAL A 138 -8.02 -2.21 -12.24
N GLY A 139 -7.45 -1.40 -13.14
CA GLY A 139 -6.74 -0.16 -12.78
C GLY A 139 -7.66 1.05 -12.75
N MET A 140 -7.47 1.91 -11.75
CA MET A 140 -8.16 3.19 -11.60
C MET A 140 -7.26 4.21 -10.91
N SER A 141 -7.57 5.47 -11.03
CA SER A 141 -6.96 6.55 -10.27
C SER A 141 -7.92 7.11 -9.23
N GLY A 142 -7.43 7.85 -8.27
CA GLY A 142 -8.28 8.58 -7.33
C GLY A 142 -9.23 9.59 -7.98
N LYS A 143 -8.97 9.98 -9.24
CA LYS A 143 -9.86 10.84 -10.05
C LYS A 143 -11.13 10.12 -10.50
N ASP A 144 -11.04 8.80 -10.75
CA ASP A 144 -12.14 8.03 -11.32
C ASP A 144 -13.29 7.96 -10.32
N GLY A 145 -14.49 8.24 -10.79
CA GLY A 145 -15.67 8.36 -9.95
C GLY A 145 -15.58 9.46 -8.89
N ARG A 146 -14.58 10.36 -8.94
CA ARG A 146 -14.27 11.34 -7.89
C ARG A 146 -14.00 10.68 -6.53
N MET A 147 -13.40 9.49 -6.59
CA MET A 147 -13.18 8.60 -5.46
C MET A 147 -12.32 9.24 -4.37
N VAL A 148 -11.19 9.86 -4.73
CA VAL A 148 -10.31 10.57 -3.79
C VAL A 148 -10.41 12.07 -4.08
N ARG A 149 -10.92 12.82 -3.11
CA ARG A 149 -11.03 14.28 -3.16
C ARG A 149 -9.85 14.91 -2.43
N VAL A 150 -9.25 15.91 -3.05
CA VAL A 150 -8.09 16.61 -2.50
C VAL A 150 -8.28 18.12 -2.52
N LYS A 151 -7.50 18.80 -1.70
CA LYS A 151 -7.16 20.21 -1.84
C LYS A 151 -5.66 20.35 -2.07
N ARG A 152 -5.19 21.49 -2.57
CA ARG A 152 -3.75 21.74 -2.67
C ARG A 152 -3.12 21.65 -1.29
N MET A 153 -2.02 20.90 -1.20
CA MET A 153 -1.30 20.71 0.06
C MET A 153 -0.52 21.97 0.43
N HIS A 154 -0.68 22.41 1.67
CA HIS A 154 0.16 23.40 2.32
C HIS A 154 1.24 22.70 3.12
N LEU A 155 2.51 23.02 2.88
CA LEU A 155 3.63 22.34 3.53
C LEU A 155 4.46 23.35 4.35
N PRO A 156 4.14 23.54 5.64
CA PRO A 156 4.93 24.40 6.50
C PRO A 156 6.32 23.81 6.75
N ASP A 157 7.33 24.66 6.90
CA ASP A 157 8.67 24.24 7.27
C ASP A 157 8.69 23.66 8.70
N VAL A 158 9.41 22.56 8.89
CA VAL A 158 9.46 21.82 10.17
C VAL A 158 10.10 22.66 11.29
N GLN A 159 11.10 23.52 10.96
CA GLN A 159 11.81 24.33 11.94
C GLN A 159 11.19 25.71 12.14
N ASN A 160 10.55 26.25 11.10
CA ASN A 160 9.88 27.54 11.14
C ASN A 160 8.51 27.45 10.43
N PRO A 161 7.43 27.09 11.16
CA PRO A 161 6.09 26.90 10.59
C PRO A 161 5.47 28.15 9.93
N GLU A 162 6.07 29.33 10.09
CA GLU A 162 5.64 30.55 9.37
C GLU A 162 6.13 30.55 7.91
N ILE A 163 7.10 29.72 7.57
CA ILE A 163 7.58 29.54 6.20
C ILE A 163 6.79 28.41 5.57
N GLU A 164 6.17 28.67 4.43
CA GLU A 164 5.46 27.70 3.62
C GLU A 164 6.26 27.33 2.37
N HIS A 165 6.45 26.03 2.12
CA HIS A 165 7.07 25.54 0.91
C HIS A 165 6.04 25.37 -0.19
N ASP A 166 6.26 25.98 -1.35
CA ASP A 166 5.48 25.69 -2.55
C ASP A 166 5.97 24.39 -3.18
N ILE A 167 5.17 23.35 -3.05
CA ILE A 167 5.44 22.01 -3.63
C ILE A 167 4.57 21.73 -4.87
N GLY A 168 3.89 22.74 -5.39
CA GLY A 168 3.11 22.68 -6.63
C GLY A 168 1.81 21.88 -6.48
N LEU A 169 1.56 20.99 -7.45
CA LEU A 169 0.34 20.20 -7.54
C LEU A 169 0.42 18.92 -6.71
N VAL A 170 0.64 19.08 -5.41
CA VAL A 170 0.56 18.00 -4.42
C VAL A 170 -0.76 18.13 -3.68
N GLY A 171 -1.49 17.01 -3.54
CA GLY A 171 -2.80 16.96 -2.94
C GLY A 171 -2.77 16.48 -1.48
N GLU A 172 -3.48 17.19 -0.62
CA GLU A 172 -3.90 16.73 0.71
C GLU A 172 -5.30 16.12 0.57
N VAL A 173 -5.45 14.86 0.98
CA VAL A 173 -6.74 14.16 0.89
C VAL A 173 -7.72 14.75 1.91
N ILE A 174 -8.91 15.10 1.43
CA ILE A 174 -10.00 15.66 2.25
C ILE A 174 -11.21 14.73 2.35
N GLY A 175 -11.19 13.62 1.62
CA GLY A 175 -12.22 12.59 1.69
C GLY A 175 -12.07 11.54 0.61
N VAL A 176 -12.63 10.36 0.90
CA VAL A 176 -12.69 9.23 -0.02
C VAL A 176 -14.15 8.79 -0.14
N ASP A 177 -14.63 8.64 -1.37
CA ASP A 177 -15.91 7.99 -1.70
C ASP A 177 -15.63 6.54 -2.08
N THR A 178 -16.10 5.61 -1.27
CA THR A 178 -15.80 4.17 -1.40
C THR A 178 -16.67 3.45 -2.42
N ALA A 179 -17.76 4.08 -2.90
CA ALA A 179 -18.77 3.42 -3.73
C ALA A 179 -18.20 2.71 -4.96
N LEU A 180 -17.20 3.29 -5.63
CA LEU A 180 -16.57 2.67 -6.80
C LEU A 180 -15.74 1.44 -6.39
N ILE A 181 -15.00 1.52 -5.28
CA ILE A 181 -14.19 0.39 -4.77
C ILE A 181 -15.14 -0.75 -4.35
N GLU A 182 -16.18 -0.45 -3.59
CA GLU A 182 -17.17 -1.42 -3.12
C GLU A 182 -17.85 -2.14 -4.31
N ASN A 183 -18.33 -1.39 -5.31
CA ASN A 183 -18.92 -1.99 -6.51
C ASN A 183 -17.97 -2.91 -7.27
N LEU A 184 -16.67 -2.61 -7.29
CA LEU A 184 -15.69 -3.49 -7.93
C LEU A 184 -15.45 -4.75 -7.10
N LEU A 185 -15.32 -4.63 -5.79
CA LEU A 185 -15.17 -5.78 -4.90
C LEU A 185 -16.42 -6.70 -4.96
N ASP A 186 -17.61 -6.12 -4.93
CA ASP A 186 -18.88 -6.86 -5.07
C ASP A 186 -19.01 -7.56 -6.44
N GLY A 187 -18.36 -7.01 -7.47
CA GLY A 187 -18.27 -7.61 -8.80
C GLY A 187 -17.12 -8.61 -8.99
N ASP A 188 -16.45 -9.04 -7.91
CA ASP A 188 -15.27 -9.90 -7.93
C ASP A 188 -14.09 -9.32 -8.74
N PHE A 189 -13.94 -8.00 -8.75
CA PHE A 189 -12.76 -7.34 -9.29
C PHE A 189 -11.82 -6.92 -8.18
N LEU A 190 -10.51 -6.93 -8.48
CA LEU A 190 -9.46 -6.44 -7.62
C LEU A 190 -9.06 -5.02 -8.07
N PRO A 191 -9.38 -3.97 -7.27
CA PRO A 191 -9.00 -2.60 -7.61
C PRO A 191 -7.50 -2.38 -7.45
N VAL A 192 -6.85 -1.77 -8.44
CA VAL A 192 -5.47 -1.29 -8.41
C VAL A 192 -5.50 0.23 -8.60
N ILE A 193 -5.16 0.98 -7.56
CA ILE A 193 -5.40 2.42 -7.48
C ILE A 193 -4.08 3.18 -7.56
N SER A 194 -3.96 4.10 -8.53
CA SER A 194 -2.87 5.07 -8.55
C SER A 194 -3.22 6.29 -7.68
N PRO A 195 -2.23 6.85 -6.93
CA PRO A 195 -2.46 7.94 -6.00
C PRO A 195 -2.49 9.30 -6.72
N ILE A 196 -3.31 9.40 -7.73
CA ILE A 196 -3.58 10.61 -8.50
C ILE A 196 -5.04 11.00 -8.26
N ALA A 197 -5.27 12.22 -7.80
CA ALA A 197 -6.60 12.68 -7.43
C ALA A 197 -6.90 14.06 -8.07
N ALA A 198 -8.12 14.52 -7.96
CA ALA A 198 -8.51 15.86 -8.44
C ALA A 198 -9.16 16.66 -7.31
N ASP A 199 -8.96 17.98 -7.36
CA ASP A 199 -9.69 18.90 -6.50
C ASP A 199 -11.09 19.23 -7.07
N ASP A 200 -11.84 20.07 -6.36
CA ASP A 200 -13.20 20.45 -6.77
C ASP A 200 -13.25 21.28 -8.08
N GLN A 201 -12.13 21.83 -8.51
CA GLN A 201 -11.98 22.52 -9.79
C GLN A 201 -11.57 21.59 -10.93
N GLY A 202 -11.33 20.30 -10.62
CA GLY A 202 -10.86 19.30 -11.59
C GLY A 202 -9.35 19.37 -11.86
N VAL A 203 -8.59 20.10 -11.06
CA VAL A 203 -7.13 20.14 -11.18
C VAL A 203 -6.55 18.86 -10.60
N THR A 204 -5.69 18.21 -11.39
CA THR A 204 -5.02 16.96 -10.99
C THR A 204 -3.88 17.21 -10.02
N HIS A 205 -3.81 16.39 -8.98
CA HIS A 205 -2.78 16.45 -7.93
C HIS A 205 -2.11 15.08 -7.74
N ASN A 206 -0.82 15.11 -7.48
CA ASN A 206 -0.03 13.98 -7.01
C ASN A 206 -0.26 13.80 -5.50
N VAL A 207 -0.63 12.60 -5.07
CA VAL A 207 -0.83 12.28 -3.65
C VAL A 207 0.26 11.29 -3.21
N ASN A 208 0.75 11.43 -1.97
CA ASN A 208 1.64 10.43 -1.40
C ASN A 208 0.90 9.08 -1.30
N ALA A 209 1.51 8.01 -1.82
CA ALA A 209 0.87 6.70 -1.90
C ALA A 209 0.59 6.06 -0.52
N ASP A 210 1.44 6.33 0.51
CA ASP A 210 1.18 5.85 1.88
C ASP A 210 -0.04 6.58 2.46
N VAL A 211 -0.16 7.89 2.20
CA VAL A 211 -1.31 8.70 2.62
C VAL A 211 -2.58 8.24 1.91
N ALA A 212 -2.54 8.10 0.59
CA ALA A 212 -3.70 7.64 -0.18
C ALA A 212 -4.19 6.26 0.29
N ALA A 213 -3.26 5.33 0.54
CA ALA A 213 -3.60 4.00 1.05
C ALA A 213 -4.20 4.06 2.46
N GLY A 214 -3.66 4.90 3.34
CA GLY A 214 -4.20 5.13 4.69
C GLY A 214 -5.62 5.68 4.65
N GLU A 215 -5.87 6.71 3.84
CA GLU A 215 -7.19 7.33 3.71
C GLU A 215 -8.23 6.38 3.11
N ILE A 216 -7.84 5.60 2.10
CA ILE A 216 -8.70 4.54 1.53
C ILE A 216 -8.98 3.46 2.58
N ALA A 217 -7.96 3.01 3.33
CA ALA A 217 -8.14 2.00 4.37
C ALA A 217 -9.08 2.47 5.48
N CYS A 218 -8.96 3.73 5.92
CA CYS A 218 -9.86 4.33 6.90
C CYS A 218 -11.31 4.39 6.37
N ALA A 219 -11.50 4.88 5.14
CA ALA A 219 -12.83 5.02 4.55
C ALA A 219 -13.53 3.67 4.31
N MET A 220 -12.74 2.63 3.96
CA MET A 220 -13.22 1.26 3.77
C MET A 220 -13.37 0.48 5.09
N HIS A 221 -13.04 1.06 6.25
CA HIS A 221 -12.94 0.34 7.53
C HIS A 221 -12.13 -0.96 7.40
N ALA A 222 -10.98 -0.87 6.73
CA ALA A 222 -10.17 -2.03 6.42
C ALA A 222 -9.73 -2.79 7.69
N ASN A 223 -9.81 -4.11 7.66
CA ASN A 223 -9.26 -4.93 8.74
C ASN A 223 -7.75 -4.76 8.86
N LYS A 224 -7.07 -4.67 7.72
CA LYS A 224 -5.61 -4.49 7.68
C LYS A 224 -5.20 -3.53 6.58
N LEU A 225 -4.20 -2.71 6.89
CA LEU A 225 -3.41 -1.93 5.93
C LEU A 225 -1.98 -2.47 5.93
N MET A 226 -1.53 -2.99 4.79
CA MET A 226 -0.16 -3.48 4.61
C MET A 226 0.66 -2.42 3.87
N LEU A 227 1.68 -1.87 4.52
CA LEU A 227 2.61 -0.91 3.93
C LEU A 227 3.90 -1.64 3.53
N LEU A 228 4.04 -1.98 2.24
CA LEU A 228 5.25 -2.58 1.71
C LEU A 228 6.31 -1.50 1.53
N THR A 229 7.45 -1.69 2.18
CA THR A 229 8.55 -0.72 2.26
C THR A 229 9.90 -1.39 1.96
N ASN A 230 11.01 -0.63 2.09
CA ASN A 230 12.37 -1.15 1.97
C ASN A 230 13.04 -1.40 3.34
N ILE A 231 12.27 -1.52 4.40
CA ILE A 231 12.76 -1.74 5.75
C ILE A 231 12.07 -2.95 6.36
N LYS A 232 12.78 -3.70 7.20
CA LYS A 232 12.26 -4.91 7.86
C LYS A 232 11.04 -4.65 8.76
N GLY A 233 10.84 -3.42 9.19
CA GLY A 233 9.92 -2.95 10.20
C GLY A 233 10.61 -1.94 11.09
N VAL A 234 10.06 -1.67 12.26
CA VAL A 234 10.69 -0.85 13.29
C VAL A 234 11.69 -1.69 14.05
N LEU A 235 12.93 -1.21 14.17
CA LEU A 235 13.98 -1.88 14.91
C LEU A 235 14.23 -1.13 16.24
N ASP A 236 14.55 -1.87 17.28
CA ASP A 236 15.05 -1.29 18.52
C ASP A 236 16.50 -0.82 18.41
N LYS A 237 17.09 -0.32 19.51
CA LYS A 237 18.48 0.16 19.56
C LYS A 237 19.52 -0.96 19.39
N GLN A 238 19.13 -2.21 19.55
CA GLN A 238 19.95 -3.40 19.34
C GLN A 238 19.85 -3.93 17.91
N GLY A 239 18.94 -3.38 17.10
CA GLY A 239 18.68 -3.81 15.72
C GLY A 239 17.68 -4.97 15.63
N GLU A 240 17.00 -5.33 16.72
CA GLU A 240 15.98 -6.34 16.77
C GLU A 240 14.63 -5.77 16.34
N LEU A 241 13.80 -6.60 15.71
CA LEU A 241 12.49 -6.20 15.21
C LEU A 241 11.50 -5.99 16.36
N ILE A 242 10.86 -4.83 16.38
CA ILE A 242 9.71 -4.57 17.26
C ILE A 242 8.45 -5.04 16.55
N ALA A 243 7.95 -6.21 16.90
CA ALA A 243 6.84 -6.85 16.22
C ALA A 243 5.50 -6.11 16.38
N ASN A 244 5.27 -5.46 17.54
CA ASN A 244 4.02 -4.75 17.83
C ASN A 244 4.29 -3.39 18.43
N ILE A 245 3.55 -2.37 17.96
CA ILE A 245 3.59 -1.00 18.47
C ILE A 245 2.15 -0.52 18.70
N ASP A 246 1.88 0.03 19.86
CA ASP A 246 0.67 0.77 20.20
C ASP A 246 0.99 2.26 20.46
N SER A 247 -0.03 3.07 20.76
CA SER A 247 0.14 4.51 21.00
C SER A 247 1.08 4.81 22.18
N ALA A 248 1.09 3.95 23.21
CA ALA A 248 1.92 4.15 24.40
C ALA A 248 3.38 3.81 24.12
N SER A 249 3.65 2.66 23.51
CA SER A 249 4.99 2.23 23.09
C SER A 249 5.58 3.16 22.02
N ALA A 250 4.78 3.63 21.05
CA ALA A 250 5.23 4.62 20.07
C ALA A 250 5.71 5.92 20.73
N THR A 251 4.98 6.41 21.75
CA THR A 251 5.37 7.60 22.52
C THR A 251 6.69 7.38 23.24
N ALA A 252 6.88 6.23 23.88
CA ALA A 252 8.12 5.88 24.57
C ALA A 252 9.31 5.76 23.59
N LEU A 253 9.10 5.09 22.44
CA LEU A 253 10.12 4.92 21.39
C LEU A 253 10.51 6.24 20.70
N LYS A 254 9.61 7.21 20.65
CA LYS A 254 9.93 8.59 20.22
C LYS A 254 10.77 9.31 21.27
N ALA A 255 10.34 9.24 22.53
CA ALA A 255 11.01 9.92 23.63
C ALA A 255 12.44 9.43 23.86
N ASP A 256 12.70 8.14 23.67
CA ASP A 256 14.02 7.54 23.83
C ASP A 256 14.89 7.61 22.57
N GLY A 257 14.37 8.14 21.45
CA GLY A 257 15.07 8.34 20.19
C GLY A 257 15.23 7.06 19.33
N THR A 258 14.54 5.97 19.65
CA THR A 258 14.48 4.76 18.81
C THR A 258 13.74 5.07 17.48
N LEU A 259 12.61 5.80 17.56
CA LEU A 259 11.93 6.33 16.39
C LEU A 259 12.49 7.70 16.05
N TYR A 260 13.08 7.84 14.86
CA TYR A 260 13.67 9.09 14.38
C TYR A 260 13.54 9.27 12.86
N GLY A 261 13.78 10.50 12.39
CA GLY A 261 13.85 10.84 10.97
C GLY A 261 12.61 10.45 10.19
N GLY A 262 12.79 9.88 9.02
CA GLY A 262 11.70 9.48 8.10
C GLY A 262 10.78 8.37 8.63
N MET A 263 11.12 7.70 9.74
CA MET A 263 10.26 6.72 10.38
C MET A 263 9.10 7.38 11.14
N LEU A 264 9.34 8.56 11.73
CA LEU A 264 8.34 9.28 12.52
C LEU A 264 7.03 9.50 11.76
N PRO A 265 7.01 10.15 10.57
CA PRO A 265 5.77 10.39 9.84
C PRO A 265 5.07 9.10 9.41
N LYS A 266 5.84 8.02 9.17
CA LYS A 266 5.27 6.72 8.79
C LYS A 266 4.53 6.07 9.96
N ILE A 267 5.13 6.11 11.16
CA ILE A 267 4.50 5.58 12.38
C ILE A 267 3.30 6.44 12.77
N ASP A 268 3.40 7.77 12.66
CA ASP A 268 2.30 8.69 12.96
C ASP A 268 1.10 8.44 12.05
N SER A 269 1.33 8.30 10.74
CA SER A 269 0.28 7.97 9.79
C SER A 269 -0.34 6.60 10.04
N ALA A 270 0.47 5.62 10.44
CA ALA A 270 -0.03 4.28 10.77
C ALA A 270 -0.87 4.26 12.05
N LEU A 271 -0.46 5.00 13.08
CA LEU A 271 -1.25 5.19 14.31
C LEU A 271 -2.55 5.93 14.04
N ASP A 272 -2.50 7.01 13.25
CA ASP A 272 -3.70 7.75 12.86
C ASP A 272 -4.70 6.83 12.14
N ALA A 273 -4.23 6.05 11.19
CA ALA A 273 -5.09 5.10 10.48
C ALA A 273 -5.71 4.05 11.43
N ALA A 274 -4.95 3.51 12.37
CA ALA A 274 -5.45 2.59 13.37
C ALA A 274 -6.49 3.26 14.31
N GLN A 275 -6.24 4.49 14.75
CA GLN A 275 -7.17 5.29 15.58
C GLN A 275 -8.48 5.62 14.85
N ARG A 276 -8.42 5.74 13.52
CA ARG A 276 -9.57 6.03 12.65
C ARG A 276 -10.30 4.78 12.19
N GLY A 277 -9.99 3.60 12.76
CA GLY A 277 -10.78 2.39 12.60
C GLY A 277 -10.17 1.32 11.68
N VAL A 278 -8.94 1.47 11.20
CA VAL A 278 -8.20 0.36 10.57
C VAL A 278 -7.79 -0.64 11.66
N GLY A 279 -8.17 -1.92 11.52
CA GLY A 279 -7.97 -2.92 12.56
C GLY A 279 -6.50 -3.14 12.95
N ALA A 280 -5.59 -3.12 11.97
CA ALA A 280 -4.14 -3.09 12.17
C ALA A 280 -3.42 -2.52 10.95
N VAL A 281 -2.31 -1.79 11.18
CA VAL A 281 -1.41 -1.35 10.11
C VAL A 281 -0.10 -2.11 10.23
N HIS A 282 0.33 -2.77 9.15
CA HIS A 282 1.56 -3.54 9.12
C HIS A 282 2.60 -2.86 8.24
N ILE A 283 3.78 -2.60 8.77
CA ILE A 283 4.95 -2.12 8.02
C ILE A 283 5.84 -3.33 7.76
N VAL A 284 5.99 -3.72 6.49
CA VAL A 284 6.72 -4.93 6.09
C VAL A 284 7.73 -4.64 4.99
N ASP A 285 8.79 -5.45 4.93
CA ASP A 285 9.80 -5.37 3.88
C ASP A 285 9.28 -6.04 2.61
N GLY A 286 8.93 -5.24 1.61
CA GLY A 286 8.46 -5.75 0.31
C GLY A 286 9.50 -6.53 -0.49
N ARG A 287 10.76 -6.64 -0.02
CA ARG A 287 11.82 -7.46 -0.61
C ARG A 287 11.84 -8.89 -0.05
N VAL A 288 11.07 -9.17 1.00
CA VAL A 288 10.89 -10.53 1.50
C VAL A 288 9.96 -11.28 0.55
N PRO A 289 10.39 -12.43 0.01
CA PRO A 289 9.58 -13.23 -0.89
C PRO A 289 8.22 -13.60 -0.26
N HIS A 290 7.14 -13.43 -1.00
CA HIS A 290 5.78 -13.81 -0.54
C HIS A 290 5.41 -13.22 0.83
N VAL A 291 5.83 -11.99 1.12
CA VAL A 291 5.67 -11.34 2.42
C VAL A 291 4.21 -11.21 2.86
N LEU A 292 3.28 -11.03 1.91
CA LEU A 292 1.85 -10.94 2.25
C LEU A 292 1.31 -12.28 2.76
N LEU A 293 1.63 -13.39 2.08
CA LEU A 293 1.23 -14.73 2.53
C LEU A 293 1.88 -15.09 3.86
N GLN A 294 3.18 -14.78 4.04
CA GLN A 294 3.87 -15.00 5.30
C GLN A 294 3.21 -14.25 6.45
N CYS A 295 2.99 -12.95 6.30
CA CYS A 295 2.43 -12.10 7.35
C CYS A 295 0.97 -12.45 7.70
N LEU A 296 0.17 -12.88 6.72
CA LEU A 296 -1.26 -13.08 6.90
C LEU A 296 -1.64 -14.52 7.26
N LEU A 297 -0.87 -15.51 6.78
CA LEU A 297 -1.23 -16.92 6.87
C LEU A 297 -0.29 -17.76 7.74
N THR A 298 0.74 -17.15 8.35
CA THR A 298 1.69 -17.85 9.23
C THR A 298 1.91 -17.11 10.55
N ASP A 299 2.68 -17.73 11.48
CA ASP A 299 3.16 -17.09 12.73
C ASP A 299 4.47 -16.32 12.55
N ALA A 300 4.93 -16.16 11.30
CA ALA A 300 6.19 -15.47 11.07
C ALA A 300 6.12 -14.02 11.53
N ASP A 301 7.05 -13.61 12.37
CA ASP A 301 7.26 -12.22 12.77
C ASP A 301 7.85 -11.43 11.60
N VAL A 302 6.98 -11.09 10.64
CA VAL A 302 7.36 -10.30 9.45
C VAL A 302 6.86 -8.88 9.63
N GLY A 303 7.79 -7.95 9.87
CA GLY A 303 7.46 -6.54 10.01
C GLY A 303 6.93 -6.14 11.37
N THR A 304 6.39 -4.93 11.44
CA THR A 304 5.83 -4.32 12.64
C THR A 304 4.34 -4.11 12.47
N ALA A 305 3.54 -4.65 13.38
CA ALA A 305 2.11 -4.40 13.47
C ALA A 305 1.83 -3.20 14.38
N ILE A 306 1.02 -2.25 13.92
CA ILE A 306 0.60 -1.08 14.67
C ILE A 306 -0.90 -1.21 14.92
N ARG A 307 -1.28 -1.11 16.19
CA ARG A 307 -2.67 -1.25 16.65
C ARG A 307 -2.97 -0.20 17.72
N VAL A 308 -4.25 0.04 18.01
CA VAL A 308 -4.72 0.96 19.07
C VAL A 308 -5.46 0.19 20.12
#